data_18ec732d42cb8932e530062e38a1efc3
#
_entry.id   18ec732d42cb8932e530062e38a1efc3
#
_cell.length_a   1.000
_cell.length_b   1.000
_cell.length_c   1.000
_cell.angle_alpha   90.00
_cell.angle_beta   90.00
_cell.angle_gamma   90.00
#
_symmetry.space_group_name_H-M   'P 1'
#
loop_
_entity.id
_entity.type
_entity.pdbx_description
1 polymer ?
#
loop_
_entity_poly.entity_id
_entity_poly.type
_entity_poly.pdbx_seq_one_letter_code
_entity_poly.pdbx_strand_id
1 'polypeptide(L)'
;MKKIMSAVVLAALLMSLATCAFAATGLGVVSTLTNTAATAEKDGSVSSYTFMCALSLDAEGKIESVTFDALQTKGTFNTAGEITCDASSEPKTKIELGDAYGMRKASPIGKEWNEQMKALEQWCIGKTVEEVVAGAADDVDLKAGCTVGIDSQLVALQKAAEAAK
;
A
#
# COMPACT_ATOMS: atom_id res chain seq x y z
N MET A 1 12.90 56.59 2.66
CA MET A 1 11.81 55.76 2.15
C MET A 1 12.27 54.63 1.21
N LYS A 2 13.09 54.87 0.18
CA LYS A 2 13.59 53.79 -0.74
C LYS A 2 14.35 52.65 -0.07
N LYS A 3 15.18 52.91 0.97
CA LYS A 3 15.96 51.89 1.68
C LYS A 3 15.10 51.00 2.60
N ILE A 4 14.01 51.53 3.15
CA ILE A 4 13.07 50.76 4.00
C ILE A 4 12.23 49.84 3.12
N MET A 5 11.77 50.29 1.94
CA MET A 5 11.05 49.47 1.00
C MET A 5 11.90 48.28 0.48
N SER A 6 13.21 48.48 0.20
CA SER A 6 14.10 47.40 -0.22
C SER A 6 14.28 46.33 0.88
N ALA A 7 14.36 46.72 2.15
CA ALA A 7 14.50 45.78 3.27
C ALA A 7 13.22 44.96 3.48
N VAL A 8 12.04 45.56 3.34
CA VAL A 8 10.74 44.86 3.46
C VAL A 8 10.52 43.89 2.31
N VAL A 9 10.87 44.27 1.08
CA VAL A 9 10.77 43.35 -0.10
C VAL A 9 11.76 42.20 0.03
N LEU A 10 12.98 42.44 0.54
CA LEU A 10 13.95 41.35 0.74
C LEU A 10 13.52 40.39 1.87
N ALA A 11 12.93 40.91 2.96
CA ALA A 11 12.39 40.10 4.05
C ALA A 11 11.17 39.27 3.60
N ALA A 12 10.29 39.83 2.76
CA ALA A 12 9.16 39.11 2.18
C ALA A 12 9.61 38.01 1.19
N LEU A 13 10.69 38.28 0.42
CA LEU A 13 11.28 37.27 -0.50
C LEU A 13 11.98 36.15 0.28
N LEU A 14 12.63 36.45 1.41
CA LEU A 14 13.26 35.44 2.29
C LEU A 14 12.21 34.62 3.04
N MET A 15 11.06 35.17 3.42
CA MET A 15 9.96 34.42 4.01
C MET A 15 9.21 33.52 3.00
N SER A 16 9.23 33.86 1.71
CA SER A 16 8.64 33.02 0.66
C SER A 16 9.53 31.84 0.23
N LEU A 17 10.80 31.81 0.65
CA LEU A 17 11.74 30.70 0.42
C LEU A 17 11.74 29.65 1.55
N ALA A 18 10.97 29.88 2.59
CA ALA A 18 11.02 29.07 3.80
C ALA A 18 9.81 28.17 4.00
N THR A 19 9.35 27.43 3.01
CA THR A 19 8.60 26.18 3.23
C THR A 19 8.35 25.45 1.92
N CYS A 20 9.38 25.01 1.23
CA CYS A 20 9.27 23.72 0.59
C CYS A 20 9.55 22.70 1.70
N ALA A 21 8.59 22.45 2.57
CA ALA A 21 8.58 21.23 3.35
C ALA A 21 8.46 20.11 2.32
N PHE A 22 9.57 19.44 2.00
CA PHE A 22 9.54 18.26 1.15
C PHE A 22 8.72 17.22 1.91
N ALA A 23 7.64 16.76 1.30
CA ALA A 23 6.89 15.64 1.82
C ALA A 23 7.85 14.45 1.96
N ALA A 24 7.96 13.88 3.15
CA ALA A 24 8.74 12.68 3.35
C ALA A 24 8.04 11.52 2.67
N THR A 25 8.74 10.80 1.78
CA THR A 25 8.16 9.69 1.02
C THR A 25 8.83 8.38 1.35
N GLY A 26 8.07 7.31 1.39
CA GLY A 26 8.57 5.97 1.68
C GLY A 26 7.84 4.87 0.95
N LEU A 27 8.54 3.76 0.74
CA LEU A 27 8.00 2.53 0.17
C LEU A 27 8.16 1.39 1.20
N GLY A 28 7.06 0.75 1.56
CA GLY A 28 7.04 -0.42 2.41
C GLY A 28 6.60 -1.66 1.65
N VAL A 29 7.30 -2.78 1.88
CA VAL A 29 6.99 -4.06 1.24
C VAL A 29 6.99 -5.17 2.29
N VAL A 30 5.96 -6.01 2.23
CA VAL A 30 5.82 -7.23 3.05
C VAL A 30 5.56 -8.39 2.10
N SER A 31 6.34 -9.45 2.22
CA SER A 31 6.14 -10.64 1.41
C SER A 31 6.07 -11.89 2.30
N THR A 32 5.14 -12.77 1.98
CA THR A 32 5.02 -14.10 2.58
C THR A 32 5.25 -15.16 1.51
N LEU A 33 5.83 -16.28 1.92
CA LEU A 33 6.05 -17.43 1.06
C LEU A 33 5.37 -18.65 1.68
N THR A 34 4.58 -19.35 0.88
CA THR A 34 3.95 -20.60 1.28
C THR A 34 4.25 -21.69 0.25
N ASN A 35 4.28 -22.94 0.67
CA ASN A 35 4.50 -24.06 -0.23
C ASN A 35 3.60 -25.25 0.13
N THR A 36 3.37 -26.07 -0.87
CA THR A 36 2.74 -27.39 -0.76
C THR A 36 3.60 -28.39 -1.51
N ALA A 37 3.91 -29.52 -0.90
CA ALA A 37 4.70 -30.56 -1.56
C ALA A 37 3.93 -31.21 -2.72
N ALA A 38 4.66 -31.65 -3.74
CA ALA A 38 4.10 -32.47 -4.81
C ALA A 38 3.87 -33.91 -4.30
N THR A 39 2.80 -34.54 -4.78
CA THR A 39 2.50 -35.98 -4.58
C THR A 39 2.37 -36.68 -5.93
N ALA A 40 2.19 -37.99 -5.93
CA ALA A 40 1.98 -38.76 -7.17
C ALA A 40 0.67 -38.33 -7.91
N GLU A 41 -0.30 -37.80 -7.15
CA GLU A 41 -1.63 -37.44 -7.65
C GLU A 41 -1.78 -35.92 -7.90
N LYS A 42 -0.87 -35.10 -7.36
CA LYS A 42 -1.03 -33.65 -7.42
C LYS A 42 0.31 -32.92 -7.42
N ASP A 43 0.43 -31.93 -8.28
CA ASP A 43 1.55 -30.99 -8.30
C ASP A 43 1.71 -30.24 -6.98
N GLY A 44 2.95 -30.03 -6.59
CA GLY A 44 3.32 -29.11 -5.54
C GLY A 44 3.18 -27.65 -6.01
N SER A 45 3.26 -26.74 -5.06
CA SER A 45 3.24 -25.30 -5.39
C SER A 45 4.08 -24.48 -4.42
N VAL A 46 4.61 -23.39 -4.94
CA VAL A 46 5.17 -22.28 -4.16
C VAL A 46 4.36 -21.03 -4.50
N SER A 47 3.90 -20.32 -3.49
CA SER A 47 3.16 -19.07 -3.67
C SER A 47 3.82 -17.97 -2.87
N SER A 48 4.03 -16.82 -3.50
CA SER A 48 4.42 -15.56 -2.85
C SER A 48 3.24 -14.61 -2.85
N TYR A 49 3.02 -13.97 -1.71
CA TYR A 49 2.02 -12.92 -1.58
C TYR A 49 2.73 -11.67 -1.04
N THR A 50 2.83 -10.66 -1.88
CA THR A 50 3.55 -9.41 -1.60
C THR A 50 2.57 -8.26 -1.50
N PHE A 51 2.61 -7.54 -0.38
CA PHE A 51 1.87 -6.31 -0.14
C PHE A 51 2.82 -5.13 -0.23
N MET A 52 2.37 -4.05 -0.84
CA MET A 52 3.15 -2.84 -1.08
C MET A 52 2.38 -1.63 -0.59
N CYS A 53 3.12 -0.65 -0.04
CA CYS A 53 2.59 0.63 0.37
C CYS A 53 3.54 1.74 -0.08
N ALA A 54 3.05 2.67 -0.89
CA ALA A 54 3.72 3.94 -1.16
C ALA A 54 3.08 5.01 -0.27
N LEU A 55 3.90 5.80 0.42
CA LEU A 55 3.48 6.77 1.43
C LEU A 55 4.12 8.12 1.18
N SER A 56 3.35 9.20 1.40
CA SER A 56 3.85 10.56 1.55
C SER A 56 3.31 11.15 2.86
N LEU A 57 4.20 11.76 3.63
CA LEU A 57 3.88 12.44 4.88
C LEU A 57 4.05 13.95 4.72
N ASP A 58 3.17 14.73 5.32
CA ASP A 58 3.32 16.18 5.43
C ASP A 58 4.38 16.57 6.50
N ALA A 59 4.58 17.87 6.69
CA ALA A 59 5.55 18.41 7.63
C ALA A 59 5.24 18.07 9.10
N GLU A 60 3.99 17.76 9.41
CA GLU A 60 3.49 17.37 10.73
C GLU A 60 3.55 15.84 10.95
N GLY A 61 4.02 15.07 9.96
CA GLY A 61 4.10 13.62 10.00
C GLY A 61 2.76 12.92 9.75
N LYS A 62 1.77 13.62 9.19
CA LYS A 62 0.49 13.04 8.83
C LYS A 62 0.50 12.55 7.39
N ILE A 63 -0.30 11.55 7.11
CA ILE A 63 -0.43 10.94 5.79
C ILE A 63 -1.09 11.95 4.84
N GLU A 64 -0.32 12.44 3.88
CA GLU A 64 -0.78 13.30 2.78
C GLU A 64 -1.30 12.44 1.61
N SER A 65 -0.60 11.35 1.32
CA SER A 65 -1.04 10.36 0.35
C SER A 65 -0.55 8.96 0.72
N VAL A 66 -1.35 7.97 0.38
CA VAL A 66 -1.00 6.56 0.55
C VAL A 66 -1.64 5.75 -0.55
N THR A 67 -0.92 4.74 -1.03
CA THR A 67 -1.42 3.77 -2.01
C THR A 67 -1.02 2.37 -1.58
N PHE A 68 -1.99 1.46 -1.55
CA PHE A 68 -1.76 0.04 -1.26
C PHE A 68 -1.97 -0.80 -2.51
N ASP A 69 -1.05 -1.73 -2.74
CA ASP A 69 -1.21 -2.74 -3.78
C ASP A 69 -0.76 -4.11 -3.27
N ALA A 70 -1.11 -5.16 -4.01
CA ALA A 70 -0.68 -6.51 -3.69
C ALA A 70 -0.48 -7.34 -4.95
N LEU A 71 0.57 -8.16 -4.92
CA LEU A 71 0.90 -9.12 -5.97
C LEU A 71 0.88 -10.52 -5.39
N GLN A 72 0.18 -11.44 -6.06
CA GLN A 72 0.22 -12.86 -5.74
C GLN A 72 0.79 -13.63 -6.92
N THR A 73 1.91 -14.32 -6.69
CA THR A 73 2.51 -15.21 -7.68
C THR A 73 2.46 -16.64 -7.19
N LYS A 74 2.27 -17.58 -8.12
CA LYS A 74 2.24 -19.01 -7.83
C LYS A 74 2.97 -19.80 -8.90
N GLY A 75 3.94 -20.60 -8.48
CA GLY A 75 4.57 -21.62 -9.28
C GLY A 75 4.07 -23.02 -8.92
N THR A 76 3.92 -23.91 -9.88
CA THR A 76 3.62 -25.33 -9.65
C THR A 76 4.73 -26.20 -10.21
N PHE A 77 4.94 -27.37 -9.59
CA PHE A 77 5.99 -28.31 -9.95
C PHE A 77 5.56 -29.75 -9.66
N ASN A 78 6.04 -30.70 -10.45
CA ASN A 78 5.82 -32.13 -10.25
C ASN A 78 6.77 -32.74 -9.19
N THR A 79 6.67 -34.03 -8.94
CA THR A 79 7.52 -34.77 -7.99
C THR A 79 9.00 -34.84 -8.39
N ALA A 80 9.33 -34.57 -9.65
CA ALA A 80 10.71 -34.46 -10.14
C ALA A 80 11.28 -33.06 -10.00
N GLY A 81 10.47 -32.08 -9.53
CA GLY A 81 10.85 -30.66 -9.42
C GLY A 81 10.76 -29.87 -10.74
N GLU A 82 10.15 -30.44 -11.77
CA GLU A 82 9.95 -29.75 -13.04
C GLU A 82 8.75 -28.80 -12.94
N ILE A 83 8.91 -27.57 -13.48
CA ILE A 83 7.86 -26.55 -13.48
C ILE A 83 6.70 -26.99 -14.38
N THR A 84 5.49 -26.94 -13.85
CA THR A 84 4.26 -27.34 -14.55
C THR A 84 3.29 -26.21 -14.82
N CYS A 85 3.55 -24.99 -14.32
CA CYS A 85 2.79 -23.79 -14.69
C CYS A 85 3.42 -23.07 -15.87
N ASP A 86 2.64 -22.18 -16.50
CA ASP A 86 3.18 -21.21 -17.45
C ASP A 86 4.00 -20.15 -16.71
N ALA A 87 5.33 -20.29 -16.76
CA ALA A 87 6.27 -19.36 -16.15
C ALA A 87 6.58 -18.12 -17.03
N SER A 88 6.00 -18.04 -18.23
CA SER A 88 6.22 -16.93 -19.18
C SER A 88 5.24 -15.77 -18.97
N SER A 89 4.13 -15.98 -18.25
CA SER A 89 3.14 -14.96 -18.00
C SER A 89 3.62 -13.96 -16.92
N GLU A 90 3.50 -12.67 -17.20
CA GLU A 90 3.73 -11.62 -16.21
C GLU A 90 2.58 -11.56 -15.22
N PRO A 91 2.82 -11.77 -13.92
CA PRO A 91 1.76 -11.68 -12.93
C PRO A 91 1.37 -10.21 -12.71
N LYS A 92 0.06 -9.94 -12.72
CA LYS A 92 -0.50 -8.60 -12.49
C LYS A 92 -0.80 -8.37 -11.02
N THR A 93 -0.61 -7.13 -10.56
CA THR A 93 -1.04 -6.71 -9.24
C THR A 93 -2.57 -6.67 -9.12
N LYS A 94 -3.09 -6.58 -7.91
CA LYS A 94 -4.54 -6.48 -7.70
C LYS A 94 -5.14 -5.19 -8.23
N ILE A 95 -4.38 -4.08 -8.20
CA ILE A 95 -4.80 -2.83 -8.83
C ILE A 95 -4.87 -2.99 -10.35
N GLU A 96 -3.87 -3.61 -10.99
CA GLU A 96 -3.85 -3.86 -12.43
C GLU A 96 -4.96 -4.82 -12.88
N LEU A 97 -5.33 -5.79 -12.05
CA LEU A 97 -6.44 -6.70 -12.30
C LEU A 97 -7.80 -5.99 -12.21
N GLY A 98 -7.96 -5.04 -11.27
CA GLY A 98 -9.22 -4.35 -11.06
C GLY A 98 -10.40 -5.31 -10.93
N ASP A 99 -11.44 -5.12 -11.76
CA ASP A 99 -12.62 -6.00 -11.79
C ASP A 99 -12.31 -7.45 -12.21
N ALA A 100 -11.20 -7.68 -12.93
CA ALA A 100 -10.79 -9.03 -13.32
C ALA A 100 -10.27 -9.87 -12.13
N TYR A 101 -9.96 -9.25 -10.98
CA TYR A 101 -9.65 -9.96 -9.74
C TYR A 101 -10.85 -10.78 -9.25
N GLY A 102 -12.07 -10.29 -9.49
CA GLY A 102 -13.31 -11.06 -9.34
C GLY A 102 -13.78 -11.28 -7.90
N MET A 103 -13.37 -10.43 -6.97
CA MET A 103 -13.75 -10.56 -5.55
C MET A 103 -15.17 -10.06 -5.26
N ARG A 104 -15.76 -9.21 -6.10
CA ARG A 104 -17.04 -8.53 -5.88
C ARG A 104 -18.15 -9.47 -5.41
N LYS A 105 -18.26 -10.67 -6.02
CA LYS A 105 -19.30 -11.66 -5.70
C LYS A 105 -19.13 -12.30 -4.31
N ALA A 106 -17.88 -12.39 -3.84
CA ALA A 106 -17.55 -12.98 -2.54
C ALA A 106 -17.48 -11.91 -1.43
N SER A 107 -17.43 -10.63 -1.80
CA SER A 107 -17.32 -9.51 -0.88
C SER A 107 -18.65 -9.26 -0.18
N PRO A 108 -18.71 -9.20 1.17
CA PRO A 108 -19.94 -8.88 1.92
C PRO A 108 -20.54 -7.52 1.56
N ILE A 109 -19.73 -6.59 1.07
CA ILE A 109 -20.11 -5.23 0.68
C ILE A 109 -20.17 -5.03 -0.85
N GLY A 110 -20.04 -6.11 -1.64
CA GLY A 110 -20.15 -6.07 -3.09
C GLY A 110 -19.07 -5.24 -3.79
N LYS A 111 -17.90 -5.07 -3.17
CA LYS A 111 -16.77 -4.28 -3.72
C LYS A 111 -15.60 -5.17 -4.10
N GLU A 112 -14.88 -4.76 -5.16
CA GLU A 112 -13.60 -5.33 -5.52
C GLU A 112 -12.49 -4.94 -4.53
N TRP A 113 -11.35 -5.63 -4.59
CA TRP A 113 -10.23 -5.39 -3.69
C TRP A 113 -9.69 -3.95 -3.81
N ASN A 114 -9.50 -3.46 -5.02
CA ASN A 114 -9.02 -2.11 -5.29
C ASN A 114 -9.98 -1.02 -4.78
N GLU A 115 -11.29 -1.26 -4.84
CA GLU A 115 -12.30 -0.34 -4.29
C GLU A 115 -12.24 -0.30 -2.75
N GLN A 116 -11.95 -1.44 -2.12
CA GLN A 116 -11.78 -1.52 -0.66
C GLN A 116 -10.48 -0.89 -0.20
N MET A 117 -9.38 -1.07 -0.96
CA MET A 117 -8.12 -0.35 -0.68
C MET A 117 -8.29 1.15 -0.82
N LYS A 118 -9.07 1.61 -1.81
CA LYS A 118 -9.38 3.04 -1.96
C LYS A 118 -10.08 3.62 -0.72
N ALA A 119 -10.98 2.86 -0.10
CA ALA A 119 -11.62 3.27 1.15
C ALA A 119 -10.62 3.33 2.31
N LEU A 120 -9.70 2.36 2.42
CA LEU A 120 -8.62 2.37 3.42
C LEU A 120 -7.69 3.56 3.20
N GLU A 121 -7.25 3.80 1.97
CA GLU A 121 -6.40 4.95 1.60
C GLU A 121 -7.04 6.28 2.03
N GLN A 122 -8.31 6.50 1.68
CA GLN A 122 -9.05 7.69 2.04
C GLN A 122 -9.19 7.86 3.56
N TRP A 123 -9.40 6.75 4.28
CA TRP A 123 -9.53 6.76 5.73
C TRP A 123 -8.20 7.10 6.43
N CYS A 124 -7.06 6.77 5.82
CA CYS A 124 -5.72 7.07 6.34
C CYS A 124 -5.36 8.56 6.25
N ILE A 125 -5.88 9.32 5.27
CA ILE A 125 -5.49 10.70 5.01
C ILE A 125 -5.69 11.60 6.24
N GLY A 126 -4.68 12.41 6.55
CA GLY A 126 -4.67 13.37 7.68
C GLY A 126 -4.42 12.74 9.05
N LYS A 127 -4.25 11.42 9.13
CA LYS A 127 -3.86 10.69 10.36
C LYS A 127 -2.35 10.45 10.39
N THR A 128 -1.78 10.22 11.57
CA THR A 128 -0.44 9.65 11.69
C THR A 128 -0.49 8.13 11.44
N VAL A 129 0.66 7.53 11.15
CA VAL A 129 0.75 6.07 10.95
C VAL A 129 0.36 5.32 12.22
N GLU A 130 0.74 5.84 13.39
CA GLU A 130 0.38 5.28 14.70
C GLU A 130 -1.14 5.30 14.93
N GLU A 131 -1.82 6.41 14.59
CA GLU A 131 -3.29 6.50 14.68
C GLU A 131 -3.98 5.50 13.76
N VAL A 132 -3.45 5.31 12.53
CA VAL A 132 -3.98 4.31 11.59
C VAL A 132 -3.83 2.91 12.15
N VAL A 133 -2.63 2.54 12.61
CA VAL A 133 -2.36 1.19 13.12
C VAL A 133 -3.18 0.87 14.38
N ALA A 134 -3.34 1.86 15.27
CA ALA A 134 -4.11 1.66 16.50
C ALA A 134 -5.63 1.63 16.27
N GLY A 135 -6.14 2.40 15.30
CA GLY A 135 -7.58 2.61 15.11
C GLY A 135 -8.25 1.72 14.07
N ALA A 136 -7.50 1.20 13.09
CA ALA A 136 -8.08 0.53 11.92
C ALA A 136 -8.94 -0.70 12.24
N ALA A 137 -8.56 -1.47 13.29
CA ALA A 137 -9.26 -2.70 13.65
C ALA A 137 -10.67 -2.48 14.19
N ASP A 138 -10.94 -1.34 14.82
CA ASP A 138 -12.19 -1.06 15.52
C ASP A 138 -13.06 0.02 14.86
N ASP A 139 -12.54 0.70 13.83
CA ASP A 139 -13.24 1.78 13.15
C ASP A 139 -14.41 1.26 12.30
N VAL A 140 -15.60 1.69 12.64
CA VAL A 140 -16.85 1.24 11.99
C VAL A 140 -17.03 1.81 10.58
N ASP A 141 -16.53 3.03 10.34
CA ASP A 141 -16.63 3.70 9.05
C ASP A 141 -15.67 3.05 8.05
N LEU A 142 -14.45 2.68 8.51
CA LEU A 142 -13.52 1.90 7.71
C LEU A 142 -14.13 0.54 7.36
N LYS A 143 -14.71 -0.19 8.32
CA LYS A 143 -15.36 -1.49 8.09
C LYS A 143 -16.52 -1.42 7.11
N ALA A 144 -17.22 -0.31 7.03
CA ALA A 144 -18.28 -0.11 6.03
C ALA A 144 -17.73 0.00 4.59
N GLY A 145 -16.48 0.41 4.44
CA GLY A 145 -15.80 0.58 3.15
C GLY A 145 -14.79 -0.51 2.80
N CYS A 146 -14.22 -1.20 3.81
CA CYS A 146 -13.16 -2.19 3.67
C CYS A 146 -13.39 -3.34 4.66
N THR A 147 -13.71 -4.52 4.12
CA THR A 147 -13.97 -5.76 4.88
C THR A 147 -12.89 -6.82 4.69
N VAL A 148 -11.91 -6.59 3.82
CA VAL A 148 -10.74 -7.45 3.67
C VAL A 148 -9.81 -7.30 4.88
N GLY A 149 -9.09 -8.38 5.24
CA GLY A 149 -8.03 -8.29 6.25
C GLY A 149 -6.94 -7.33 5.78
N ILE A 150 -6.54 -6.40 6.65
CA ILE A 150 -5.60 -5.32 6.33
C ILE A 150 -4.27 -5.40 7.10
N ASP A 151 -4.04 -6.46 7.87
CA ASP A 151 -2.84 -6.59 8.72
C ASP A 151 -1.53 -6.40 7.95
N SER A 152 -1.43 -7.03 6.76
CA SER A 152 -0.24 -6.92 5.92
C SER A 152 -0.07 -5.52 5.32
N GLN A 153 -1.17 -4.83 5.01
CA GLN A 153 -1.17 -3.43 4.56
C GLN A 153 -0.67 -2.50 5.67
N LEU A 154 -1.11 -2.73 6.91
CA LEU A 154 -0.65 -1.94 8.06
C LEU A 154 0.85 -2.14 8.32
N VAL A 155 1.35 -3.37 8.22
CA VAL A 155 2.80 -3.62 8.31
C VAL A 155 3.57 -2.98 7.16
N ALA A 156 3.04 -3.01 5.94
CA ALA A 156 3.65 -2.31 4.80
C ALA A 156 3.65 -0.79 5.00
N LEU A 157 2.57 -0.22 5.57
CA LEU A 157 2.48 1.20 5.92
C LEU A 157 3.54 1.60 6.96
N GLN A 158 3.73 0.82 8.03
CA GLN A 158 4.76 1.05 9.03
C GLN A 158 6.17 1.06 8.41
N LYS A 159 6.47 0.07 7.56
CA LYS A 159 7.75 0.02 6.83
C LYS A 159 7.94 1.21 5.88
N ALA A 160 6.86 1.67 5.23
CA ALA A 160 6.91 2.86 4.39
C ALA A 160 7.25 4.11 5.23
N ALA A 161 6.66 4.25 6.42
CA ALA A 161 6.96 5.35 7.32
C ALA A 161 8.40 5.32 7.84
N GLU A 162 8.94 4.14 8.19
CA GLU A 162 10.33 3.97 8.58
C GLU A 162 11.31 4.34 7.45
N ALA A 163 10.91 4.13 6.19
CA ALA A 163 11.69 4.47 5.00
C ALA A 163 11.52 5.92 4.55
N ALA A 164 10.50 6.63 5.05
CA ALA A 164 10.18 8.01 4.65
C ALA A 164 11.28 8.99 5.10
N LYS A 165 11.79 9.79 4.15
CA LYS A 165 12.87 10.77 4.36
C LYS A 165 12.56 12.04 3.58
#